data_4b1a64b9e1d7579802547856a8ce8ad0
#
_entry.id   4b1a64b9e1d7579802547856a8ce8ad0
#
_cell.length_a   1.000
_cell.length_b   1.000
_cell.length_c   1.000
_cell.angle_alpha   90.00
_cell.angle_beta   90.00
_cell.angle_gamma   90.00
#
_symmetry.space_group_name_H-M   'P 1'
#
loop_
_entity.id
_entity.type
_entity.pdbx_description
1 polymer ?
#
loop_
_entity_poly.entity_id
_entity_poly.type
_entity_poly.pdbx_seq_one_letter_code
_entity_poly.pdbx_strand_id
1 'polypeptide(L)'
;QDLLKKDMLTRFEDLPMGSFVIFVSHQWNGFNHPDPNGRQMQVLSKVRDRSLSLSLLLDFSTQLKIQVLRDLRDGVYKTETDPFHVLIYKDNTITTPSEWKELLTNAYIWYDWFSQPQPSRGTSQDEIARLKRDLILALDSVSAYVERADTLMILAPSSVHADMVDEQTGRKTYTCYRTWRRRGFCVLEFFCANLSRRSTHPVLLVRSDLDAPIWISPQECLKLAVGECNFTCCETNHLGHGGDSKMKCSRKNVKIVLSRMIDAKANHLFMMKNVVHGRWTRVLRHWWLRNLDKNGWVTPFSSSSPERLKEDLETWLDWDKNIDGTFFDRDGVS
;
A
#
# COMPACT_ATOMS: atom_id res chain seq x y z
N GLN A 1 -10.89 20.40 -0.77
CA GLN A 1 -11.79 21.35 -0.08
C GLN A 1 -13.24 21.21 -0.56
N ASP A 2 -13.48 21.00 -1.87
CA ASP A 2 -14.85 20.88 -2.41
C ASP A 2 -15.57 19.61 -1.92
N LEU A 3 -14.87 18.52 -1.73
CA LEU A 3 -15.42 17.26 -1.20
C LEU A 3 -15.83 17.42 0.28
N LEU A 4 -15.02 18.10 1.09
CA LEU A 4 -15.36 18.43 2.47
C LEU A 4 -16.57 19.34 2.58
N LYS A 5 -16.67 20.34 1.70
CA LYS A 5 -17.83 21.28 1.65
C LYS A 5 -19.13 20.61 1.22
N LYS A 6 -19.04 19.45 0.56
CA LYS A 6 -20.20 18.70 0.07
C LYS A 6 -20.54 17.50 0.96
N ASP A 7 -19.96 17.40 2.17
CA ASP A 7 -20.11 16.27 3.10
C ASP A 7 -19.80 14.88 2.48
N MET A 8 -18.84 14.88 1.52
CA MET A 8 -18.46 13.67 0.78
C MET A 8 -17.28 12.93 1.40
N LEU A 9 -16.66 13.52 2.42
CA LEU A 9 -15.57 12.90 3.18
C LEU A 9 -16.02 12.76 4.63
N THR A 10 -15.98 11.54 5.13
CA THR A 10 -16.28 11.22 6.52
C THR A 10 -14.97 10.94 7.25
N ARG A 11 -14.81 11.46 8.46
CA ARG A 11 -13.66 11.11 9.30
C ARG A 11 -13.83 9.68 9.80
N PHE A 12 -12.70 9.00 10.02
CA PHE A 12 -12.74 7.62 10.50
C PHE A 12 -13.50 7.50 11.84
N GLU A 13 -13.34 8.50 12.72
CA GLU A 13 -13.99 8.55 14.04
C GLU A 13 -15.51 8.72 13.96
N ASP A 14 -16.01 9.28 12.85
CA ASP A 14 -17.43 9.55 12.61
C ASP A 14 -18.11 8.42 11.83
N LEU A 15 -17.38 7.34 11.51
CA LEU A 15 -17.96 6.20 10.82
C LEU A 15 -18.97 5.45 11.70
N PRO A 16 -20.12 5.03 11.15
CA PRO A 16 -21.06 4.17 11.84
C PRO A 16 -20.38 2.89 12.35
N MET A 17 -20.81 2.41 13.51
CA MET A 17 -20.34 1.13 14.04
C MET A 17 -20.65 0.00 13.07
N GLY A 18 -19.66 -0.86 12.78
CA GLY A 18 -19.80 -1.94 11.82
C GLY A 18 -19.58 -1.53 10.35
N SER A 19 -19.11 -0.30 10.10
CA SER A 19 -18.67 0.10 8.76
C SER A 19 -17.52 -0.77 8.26
N PHE A 20 -17.58 -1.16 6.99
CA PHE A 20 -16.53 -1.89 6.32
C PHE A 20 -15.59 -0.92 5.59
N VAL A 21 -14.33 -0.86 5.97
CA VAL A 21 -13.36 0.10 5.42
C VAL A 21 -12.41 -0.60 4.46
N ILE A 22 -12.35 -0.09 3.24
CA ILE A 22 -11.47 -0.58 2.17
C ILE A 22 -10.33 0.44 1.99
N PHE A 23 -9.10 0.02 2.26
CA PHE A 23 -7.92 0.81 1.90
C PHE A 23 -7.51 0.50 0.46
N VAL A 24 -7.51 1.51 -0.41
CA VAL A 24 -7.13 1.34 -1.81
C VAL A 24 -5.66 1.68 -2.00
N SER A 25 -4.86 0.67 -2.31
CA SER A 25 -3.47 0.79 -2.73
C SER A 25 -3.39 0.81 -4.24
N HIS A 26 -2.80 1.85 -4.80
CA HIS A 26 -2.69 1.99 -6.24
C HIS A 26 -1.36 2.64 -6.67
N GLN A 27 -0.90 2.35 -7.87
CA GLN A 27 0.25 3.04 -8.45
C GLN A 27 -0.23 4.30 -9.16
N TRP A 28 0.41 5.44 -8.86
CA TRP A 28 0.14 6.67 -9.59
C TRP A 28 0.55 6.55 -11.05
N ASN A 29 -0.35 7.00 -11.94
CA ASN A 29 -0.17 7.00 -13.40
C ASN A 29 0.42 8.33 -13.92
N GLY A 30 0.82 9.23 -13.03
CA GLY A 30 1.50 10.48 -13.34
C GLY A 30 2.19 11.04 -12.12
N PHE A 31 3.19 11.92 -12.32
CA PHE A 31 3.96 12.49 -11.22
C PHE A 31 3.16 13.50 -10.39
N ASN A 32 2.20 14.17 -11.01
CA ASN A 32 1.39 15.23 -10.40
C ASN A 32 -0.05 14.80 -10.08
N HIS A 33 -0.51 13.69 -10.63
CA HIS A 33 -1.86 13.20 -10.46
C HIS A 33 -1.87 11.67 -10.49
N PRO A 34 -2.59 11.02 -9.56
CA PRO A 34 -2.61 9.55 -9.48
C PRO A 34 -3.19 8.89 -10.71
N ASP A 35 -4.17 9.52 -11.34
CA ASP A 35 -4.89 8.95 -12.48
C ASP A 35 -5.25 10.05 -13.51
N PRO A 36 -4.24 10.63 -14.23
CA PRO A 36 -4.49 11.75 -15.15
C PRO A 36 -5.43 11.40 -16.28
N ASN A 37 -5.48 10.14 -16.69
CA ASN A 37 -6.35 9.64 -17.77
C ASN A 37 -7.68 9.06 -17.25
N GLY A 38 -7.93 9.08 -15.95
CA GLY A 38 -9.14 8.56 -15.32
C GLY A 38 -9.32 7.04 -15.41
N ARG A 39 -8.29 6.27 -15.82
CA ARG A 39 -8.42 4.83 -16.06
C ARG A 39 -8.65 4.03 -14.77
N GLN A 40 -7.95 4.38 -13.71
CA GLN A 40 -8.14 3.71 -12.41
C GLN A 40 -9.53 4.04 -11.85
N MET A 41 -9.92 5.31 -11.94
CA MET A 41 -11.26 5.74 -11.55
C MET A 41 -12.35 5.12 -12.43
N GLN A 42 -12.09 4.88 -13.71
CA GLN A 42 -13.02 4.15 -14.59
C GLN A 42 -13.21 2.69 -14.14
N VAL A 43 -12.14 2.00 -13.76
CA VAL A 43 -12.22 0.63 -13.23
C VAL A 43 -12.95 0.63 -11.89
N LEU A 44 -12.70 1.63 -11.05
CA LEU A 44 -13.45 1.82 -9.82
C LEU A 44 -14.91 2.23 -10.09
N SER A 45 -15.17 3.08 -11.10
CA SER A 45 -16.45 3.81 -11.23
C SER A 45 -17.19 3.63 -12.56
N LYS A 46 -16.94 2.57 -13.35
CA LYS A 46 -17.48 2.43 -14.70
C LYS A 46 -18.97 2.81 -14.79
N VAL A 47 -19.20 4.02 -15.25
CA VAL A 47 -20.53 4.49 -15.63
C VAL A 47 -20.80 3.98 -17.05
N ARG A 48 -21.83 3.17 -17.19
CA ARG A 48 -22.25 2.62 -18.48
C ARG A 48 -22.82 3.70 -19.42
N ASP A 49 -22.95 4.93 -18.94
CA ASP A 49 -23.56 6.02 -19.69
C ASP A 49 -22.50 7.01 -20.18
N ARG A 50 -22.27 7.02 -21.49
CA ARG A 50 -21.29 7.87 -22.17
C ARG A 50 -21.66 9.38 -22.20
N SER A 51 -22.78 9.76 -21.59
CA SER A 51 -23.33 11.13 -21.68
C SER A 51 -23.10 12.00 -20.43
N LEU A 52 -22.48 11.47 -19.37
CA LEU A 52 -22.28 12.19 -18.13
C LEU A 52 -20.91 12.85 -18.07
N SER A 53 -20.91 14.17 -18.14
CA SER A 53 -19.72 15.01 -18.03
C SER A 53 -18.99 14.83 -16.68
N LEU A 54 -17.69 15.16 -16.67
CA LEU A 54 -16.75 15.08 -15.53
C LEU A 54 -17.28 15.72 -14.22
N SER A 55 -18.27 16.61 -14.32
CA SER A 55 -18.91 17.28 -13.18
C SER A 55 -19.75 16.35 -12.28
N LEU A 56 -20.17 15.19 -12.80
CA LEU A 56 -20.96 14.20 -12.06
C LEU A 56 -20.08 13.18 -11.30
N LEU A 57 -18.77 13.18 -11.52
CA LEU A 57 -17.81 12.41 -10.71
C LEU A 57 -17.68 12.97 -9.28
N LEU A 58 -18.28 14.11 -8.98
CA LEU A 58 -18.18 14.82 -7.72
C LEU A 58 -19.38 14.61 -6.79
N ASP A 59 -20.39 13.84 -7.19
CA ASP A 59 -21.52 13.53 -6.31
C ASP A 59 -21.29 12.22 -5.55
N PHE A 60 -20.36 12.29 -4.59
CA PHE A 60 -19.89 11.15 -3.81
C PHE A 60 -20.84 10.74 -2.66
N SER A 61 -21.78 11.57 -2.29
CA SER A 61 -22.55 11.35 -1.06
C SER A 61 -23.66 10.30 -1.18
N THR A 62 -24.02 9.88 -2.40
CA THR A 62 -25.09 8.89 -2.56
C THR A 62 -24.80 7.78 -3.58
N GLN A 63 -23.75 7.87 -4.36
CA GLN A 63 -23.49 6.90 -5.43
C GLN A 63 -22.01 6.82 -5.81
N LEU A 64 -21.12 6.46 -4.89
CA LEU A 64 -19.81 5.95 -5.32
C LEU A 64 -20.07 4.64 -6.10
N LYS A 65 -20.28 4.79 -7.38
CA LYS A 65 -20.58 3.70 -8.31
C LYS A 65 -19.28 3.02 -8.73
N ILE A 66 -18.62 2.39 -7.80
CA ILE A 66 -17.45 1.55 -8.06
C ILE A 66 -17.95 0.28 -8.72
N GLN A 67 -17.77 0.15 -10.03
CA GLN A 67 -18.38 -0.95 -10.78
C GLN A 67 -17.94 -2.31 -10.24
N VAL A 68 -16.65 -2.49 -9.95
CA VAL A 68 -16.16 -3.75 -9.37
C VAL A 68 -16.83 -4.04 -8.03
N LEU A 69 -16.93 -3.05 -7.14
CA LEU A 69 -17.61 -3.23 -5.86
C LEU A 69 -19.12 -3.41 -6.01
N ARG A 70 -19.73 -2.80 -7.04
CA ARG A 70 -21.13 -3.07 -7.37
C ARG A 70 -21.32 -4.47 -7.89
N ASP A 71 -20.50 -4.88 -8.85
CA ASP A 71 -20.59 -6.21 -9.44
C ASP A 71 -20.41 -7.28 -8.35
N LEU A 72 -19.54 -7.02 -7.37
CA LEU A 72 -19.42 -7.85 -6.17
C LEU A 72 -20.70 -7.82 -5.32
N ARG A 73 -21.20 -6.62 -5.00
CA ARG A 73 -22.44 -6.44 -4.21
C ARG A 73 -23.67 -7.02 -4.92
N ASP A 74 -23.76 -6.84 -6.23
CA ASP A 74 -24.91 -7.26 -7.04
C ASP A 74 -24.81 -8.74 -7.44
N GLY A 75 -23.76 -9.42 -6.99
CA GLY A 75 -23.62 -10.87 -7.15
C GLY A 75 -23.11 -11.31 -8.52
N VAL A 76 -22.50 -10.39 -9.28
CA VAL A 76 -21.92 -10.72 -10.58
C VAL A 76 -20.70 -11.61 -10.43
N TYR A 77 -19.91 -11.41 -9.36
CA TYR A 77 -18.70 -12.16 -9.10
C TYR A 77 -18.71 -12.81 -7.71
N LYS A 78 -18.19 -14.01 -7.67
CA LYS A 78 -17.61 -14.64 -6.49
C LYS A 78 -16.13 -14.34 -6.46
N THR A 79 -15.56 -14.04 -5.30
CA THR A 79 -14.13 -13.80 -5.15
C THR A 79 -13.46 -15.00 -4.49
N GLU A 80 -12.43 -15.52 -5.11
CA GLU A 80 -11.67 -16.67 -4.62
C GLU A 80 -10.19 -16.33 -4.52
N THR A 81 -9.50 -17.08 -3.67
CA THR A 81 -8.03 -16.95 -3.59
C THR A 81 -7.38 -17.44 -4.90
N ASP A 82 -6.37 -16.70 -5.35
CA ASP A 82 -5.53 -17.12 -6.48
C ASP A 82 -5.08 -18.57 -6.30
N PRO A 83 -5.28 -19.46 -7.30
CA PRO A 83 -4.96 -20.89 -7.17
C PRO A 83 -3.50 -21.16 -6.80
N PHE A 84 -2.56 -20.34 -7.25
CA PHE A 84 -1.16 -20.47 -6.86
C PHE A 84 -0.95 -20.15 -5.39
N HIS A 85 -1.66 -19.15 -4.85
CA HIS A 85 -1.62 -18.81 -3.42
C HIS A 85 -2.27 -19.89 -2.56
N VAL A 86 -3.34 -20.52 -3.03
CA VAL A 86 -3.92 -21.71 -2.37
C VAL A 86 -2.88 -22.82 -2.26
N LEU A 87 -2.14 -23.07 -3.33
CA LEU A 87 -1.13 -24.13 -3.35
C LEU A 87 0.06 -23.83 -2.42
N ILE A 88 0.59 -22.61 -2.47
CA ILE A 88 1.85 -22.24 -1.78
C ILE A 88 1.60 -21.88 -0.32
N TYR A 89 0.59 -21.04 -0.04
CA TYR A 89 0.35 -20.51 1.30
C TYR A 89 -0.74 -21.22 2.06
N LYS A 90 -1.46 -22.17 1.41
CA LYS A 90 -2.62 -22.86 1.97
C LYS A 90 -3.74 -21.88 2.39
N ASP A 91 -3.74 -20.69 1.80
CA ASP A 91 -4.76 -19.68 1.97
C ASP A 91 -5.88 -19.94 0.97
N ASN A 92 -7.07 -20.27 1.47
CA ASN A 92 -8.24 -20.58 0.63
C ASN A 92 -9.44 -19.77 1.12
N THR A 93 -9.44 -18.49 0.79
CA THR A 93 -10.53 -17.58 1.11
C THR A 93 -11.50 -17.52 -0.06
N ILE A 94 -12.76 -17.70 0.24
CA ILE A 94 -13.87 -17.56 -0.71
C ILE A 94 -14.83 -16.55 -0.12
N THR A 95 -15.24 -15.56 -0.90
CA THR A 95 -16.30 -14.63 -0.53
C THR A 95 -17.42 -14.72 -1.55
N THR A 96 -18.58 -15.10 -1.07
CA THR A 96 -19.78 -15.27 -1.88
C THR A 96 -20.44 -13.93 -2.23
N PRO A 97 -21.30 -13.88 -3.23
CA PRO A 97 -22.08 -12.69 -3.55
C PRO A 97 -22.91 -12.16 -2.38
N SER A 98 -23.47 -13.04 -1.55
CA SER A 98 -24.26 -12.65 -0.38
C SER A 98 -23.43 -11.99 0.70
N GLU A 99 -22.22 -12.51 0.96
CA GLU A 99 -21.27 -11.91 1.90
C GLU A 99 -20.79 -10.54 1.39
N TRP A 100 -20.49 -10.44 0.09
CA TRP A 100 -20.12 -9.14 -0.50
C TRP A 100 -21.25 -8.11 -0.38
N LYS A 101 -22.48 -8.52 -0.62
CA LYS A 101 -23.64 -7.64 -0.47
C LYS A 101 -23.77 -7.10 0.95
N GLU A 102 -23.57 -7.95 1.95
CA GLU A 102 -23.58 -7.55 3.36
C GLU A 102 -22.46 -6.59 3.69
N LEU A 103 -21.20 -6.95 3.38
CA LEU A 103 -20.01 -6.15 3.63
C LEU A 103 -20.07 -4.77 2.95
N LEU A 104 -20.52 -4.72 1.71
CA LEU A 104 -20.53 -3.50 0.89
C LEU A 104 -21.73 -2.59 1.11
N THR A 105 -22.71 -2.99 1.93
CA THR A 105 -23.87 -2.15 2.25
C THR A 105 -23.45 -0.87 2.98
N ASN A 106 -22.48 -0.97 3.89
CA ASN A 106 -21.94 0.15 4.67
C ASN A 106 -20.41 0.27 4.48
N ALA A 107 -19.97 0.18 3.23
CA ALA A 107 -18.54 0.26 2.93
C ALA A 107 -18.07 1.70 2.71
N TYR A 108 -16.89 2.00 3.25
CA TYR A 108 -16.17 3.25 3.07
C TYR A 108 -14.81 2.98 2.42
N ILE A 109 -14.34 3.97 1.64
CA ILE A 109 -13.10 3.84 0.89
C ILE A 109 -12.11 4.87 1.37
N TRP A 110 -10.94 4.41 1.77
CA TRP A 110 -9.79 5.25 1.95
C TRP A 110 -8.96 5.24 0.66
N TYR A 111 -8.80 6.41 0.05
CA TYR A 111 -8.03 6.62 -1.17
C TYR A 111 -7.10 7.81 -0.96
N ASP A 112 -5.78 7.63 -1.13
CA ASP A 112 -4.75 8.58 -0.73
C ASP A 112 -4.97 10.00 -1.26
N TRP A 113 -5.30 10.15 -2.54
CA TRP A 113 -5.51 11.43 -3.19
C TRP A 113 -6.62 12.28 -2.56
N PHE A 114 -7.65 11.64 -2.03
CA PHE A 114 -8.75 12.32 -1.35
C PHE A 114 -8.55 12.43 0.15
N SER A 115 -7.86 11.47 0.73
CA SER A 115 -7.73 11.29 2.17
C SER A 115 -6.47 11.93 2.76
N GLN A 116 -5.51 12.36 1.91
CA GLN A 116 -4.27 12.98 2.35
C GLN A 116 -4.17 14.45 1.91
N PRO A 117 -3.41 15.28 2.65
CA PRO A 117 -3.11 16.66 2.26
C PRO A 117 -2.42 16.73 0.91
N GLN A 118 -2.85 17.63 0.05
CA GLN A 118 -2.28 17.82 -1.28
C GLN A 118 -1.61 19.21 -1.39
N PRO A 119 -0.28 19.31 -1.27
CA PRO A 119 0.44 20.60 -1.31
C PRO A 119 0.23 21.40 -2.59
N SER A 120 -0.04 20.73 -3.71
CA SER A 120 -0.36 21.36 -4.99
C SER A 120 -1.67 22.17 -5.00
N ARG A 121 -2.48 22.01 -3.96
CA ARG A 121 -3.75 22.75 -3.78
C ARG A 121 -3.63 23.99 -2.90
N GLY A 122 -2.45 24.26 -2.35
CA GLY A 122 -2.20 25.44 -1.54
C GLY A 122 -2.21 26.72 -2.39
N THR A 123 -2.86 27.77 -1.89
CA THR A 123 -3.02 29.06 -2.57
C THR A 123 -1.96 30.07 -2.13
N SER A 124 -1.31 29.85 -0.99
CA SER A 124 -0.22 30.67 -0.46
C SER A 124 0.98 29.82 -0.09
N GLN A 125 2.18 30.47 0.04
CA GLN A 125 3.40 29.78 0.44
C GLN A 125 3.29 29.14 1.83
N ASP A 126 2.62 29.82 2.77
CA ASP A 126 2.42 29.31 4.12
C ASP A 126 1.46 28.11 4.13
N GLU A 127 0.40 28.16 3.33
CA GLU A 127 -0.52 27.05 3.16
C GLU A 127 0.20 25.83 2.52
N ILE A 128 0.98 26.04 1.48
CA ILE A 128 1.79 25.00 0.84
C ILE A 128 2.75 24.39 1.86
N ALA A 129 3.44 25.20 2.67
CA ALA A 129 4.36 24.72 3.70
C ALA A 129 3.63 23.90 4.79
N ARG A 130 2.43 24.32 5.19
CA ARG A 130 1.57 23.58 6.12
C ARG A 130 1.16 22.23 5.52
N LEU A 131 0.61 22.22 4.31
CA LEU A 131 0.17 21.01 3.62
C LEU A 131 1.32 20.01 3.38
N LYS A 132 2.55 20.49 3.13
CA LYS A 132 3.75 19.64 3.05
C LYS A 132 4.06 18.97 4.39
N ARG A 133 3.97 19.67 5.51
CA ARG A 133 4.18 19.07 6.85
C ARG A 133 3.10 18.02 7.14
N ASP A 134 1.84 18.36 6.86
CA ASP A 134 0.70 17.48 7.10
C ASP A 134 0.78 16.22 6.22
N LEU A 135 1.24 16.34 4.97
CA LEU A 135 1.50 15.20 4.09
C LEU A 135 2.58 14.27 4.65
N ILE A 136 3.67 14.81 5.20
CA ILE A 136 4.72 13.99 5.82
C ILE A 136 4.14 13.21 7.00
N LEU A 137 3.34 13.84 7.85
CA LEU A 137 2.66 13.16 8.97
C LEU A 137 1.69 12.08 8.49
N ALA A 138 0.95 12.35 7.40
CA ALA A 138 0.06 11.37 6.79
C ALA A 138 0.83 10.15 6.25
N LEU A 139 1.97 10.36 5.58
CA LEU A 139 2.83 9.27 5.09
C LEU A 139 3.43 8.45 6.23
N ASP A 140 3.84 9.10 7.33
CA ASP A 140 4.34 8.41 8.52
C ASP A 140 3.24 7.59 9.23
N SER A 141 1.97 7.93 8.97
CA SER A 141 0.79 7.28 9.56
C SER A 141 0.16 6.21 8.65
N VAL A 142 0.73 5.91 7.48
CA VAL A 142 0.14 4.98 6.51
C VAL A 142 -0.17 3.60 7.13
N SER A 143 0.69 3.13 8.02
CA SER A 143 0.48 1.86 8.72
C SER A 143 -0.78 1.87 9.59
N ALA A 144 -1.08 3.01 10.23
CA ALA A 144 -2.27 3.15 11.05
C ALA A 144 -3.55 3.22 10.21
N TYR A 145 -3.48 3.80 9.01
CA TYR A 145 -4.63 3.80 8.10
C TYR A 145 -4.94 2.38 7.60
N VAL A 146 -3.92 1.63 7.17
CA VAL A 146 -4.11 0.23 6.75
C VAL A 146 -4.58 -0.62 7.93
N GLU A 147 -4.01 -0.46 9.14
CA GLU A 147 -4.39 -1.24 10.32
C GLU A 147 -5.86 -1.02 10.74
N ARG A 148 -6.44 0.12 10.41
CA ARG A 148 -7.84 0.45 10.70
C ARG A 148 -8.81 0.03 9.60
N ALA A 149 -8.30 -0.32 8.43
CA ALA A 149 -9.14 -0.86 7.36
C ALA A 149 -9.45 -2.33 7.60
N ASP A 150 -10.52 -2.83 7.00
CA ASP A 150 -10.90 -4.25 7.05
C ASP A 150 -10.25 -5.04 5.92
N THR A 151 -9.96 -4.40 4.80
CA THR A 151 -9.28 -5.03 3.67
C THR A 151 -8.36 -4.04 2.94
N LEU A 152 -7.27 -4.55 2.39
CA LEU A 152 -6.43 -3.84 1.43
C LEU A 152 -6.88 -4.21 0.01
N MET A 153 -7.31 -3.23 -0.78
CA MET A 153 -7.59 -3.42 -2.20
C MET A 153 -6.41 -2.92 -3.03
N ILE A 154 -5.76 -3.81 -3.76
CA ILE A 154 -4.76 -3.45 -4.77
C ILE A 154 -5.47 -3.15 -6.07
N LEU A 155 -5.52 -1.87 -6.44
CA LEU A 155 -6.08 -1.40 -7.69
C LEU A 155 -4.97 -1.20 -8.72
N ALA A 156 -4.77 -2.19 -9.59
CA ALA A 156 -3.67 -2.23 -10.53
C ALA A 156 -4.08 -2.59 -11.97
N PRO A 157 -5.05 -1.85 -12.55
CA PRO A 157 -5.42 -2.06 -13.94
C PRO A 157 -4.28 -1.64 -14.86
N SER A 158 -4.18 -2.31 -16.02
CA SER A 158 -3.25 -1.88 -17.06
C SER A 158 -3.61 -0.49 -17.56
N SER A 159 -2.67 0.43 -17.46
CA SER A 159 -2.83 1.84 -17.84
C SER A 159 -1.52 2.41 -18.39
N VAL A 160 -1.60 3.51 -19.11
CA VAL A 160 -0.43 4.24 -19.62
C VAL A 160 -0.01 5.27 -18.57
N HIS A 161 1.28 5.30 -18.20
CA HIS A 161 1.81 6.37 -17.37
C HIS A 161 1.91 7.68 -18.18
N ALA A 162 1.37 8.77 -17.66
CA ALA A 162 1.30 10.04 -18.40
C ALA A 162 2.69 10.63 -18.70
N ASP A 163 3.58 10.55 -17.72
CA ASP A 163 4.86 11.29 -17.72
C ASP A 163 6.09 10.40 -18.00
N MET A 164 5.96 9.07 -17.89
CA MET A 164 7.11 8.18 -18.07
C MET A 164 7.19 7.64 -19.49
N VAL A 165 8.38 7.78 -20.07
CA VAL A 165 8.74 7.24 -21.38
C VAL A 165 9.93 6.30 -21.19
N ASP A 166 9.91 5.17 -21.82
CA ASP A 166 11.02 4.24 -21.88
C ASP A 166 12.14 4.87 -22.75
N GLU A 167 13.29 5.11 -22.15
CA GLU A 167 14.40 5.82 -22.82
C GLU A 167 14.97 5.05 -24.00
N GLN A 168 14.87 3.71 -24.01
CA GLN A 168 15.42 2.88 -25.07
C GLN A 168 14.49 2.80 -26.29
N THR A 169 13.18 2.77 -26.03
CA THR A 169 12.18 2.57 -27.10
C THR A 169 11.43 3.84 -27.49
N GLY A 170 11.53 4.92 -26.70
CA GLY A 170 10.77 6.16 -26.87
C GLY A 170 9.26 5.98 -26.63
N ARG A 171 8.82 4.82 -26.12
CA ARG A 171 7.40 4.52 -25.89
C ARG A 171 6.99 4.86 -24.47
N LYS A 172 5.72 5.23 -24.30
CA LYS A 172 5.15 5.42 -22.98
C LYS A 172 5.18 4.11 -22.19
N THR A 173 5.53 4.20 -20.91
CA THR A 173 5.52 3.04 -20.00
C THR A 173 4.10 2.70 -19.58
N TYR A 174 3.88 1.42 -19.30
CA TYR A 174 2.61 0.93 -18.79
C TYR A 174 2.71 0.64 -17.31
N THR A 175 1.64 0.96 -16.60
CA THR A 175 1.42 0.54 -15.22
C THR A 175 0.49 -0.67 -15.18
N CYS A 176 0.74 -1.60 -14.27
CA CYS A 176 -0.05 -2.80 -14.05
C CYS A 176 0.33 -3.41 -12.70
N TYR A 177 -0.23 -4.56 -12.34
CA TYR A 177 0.14 -5.25 -11.10
C TYR A 177 1.65 -5.56 -10.98
N ARG A 178 2.31 -5.90 -12.09
CA ARG A 178 3.77 -6.14 -12.10
C ARG A 178 4.57 -4.89 -11.73
N THR A 179 4.18 -3.73 -12.22
CA THR A 179 4.84 -2.45 -11.88
C THR A 179 4.44 -1.97 -10.50
N TRP A 180 3.20 -2.19 -10.06
CA TRP A 180 2.73 -1.93 -8.71
C TRP A 180 3.62 -2.63 -7.67
N ARG A 181 3.95 -3.91 -7.87
CA ARG A 181 4.88 -4.69 -7.01
C ARG A 181 6.31 -4.14 -6.97
N ARG A 182 6.64 -3.18 -7.78
CA ARG A 182 7.95 -2.52 -7.84
C ARG A 182 7.93 -1.09 -7.32
N ARG A 183 6.80 -0.61 -6.80
CA ARG A 183 6.68 0.74 -6.22
C ARG A 183 6.83 0.66 -4.71
N GLY A 184 7.79 1.44 -4.15
CA GLY A 184 8.16 1.35 -2.74
C GLY A 184 7.00 1.60 -1.78
N PHE A 185 6.15 2.60 -2.04
CA PHE A 185 4.98 2.86 -1.20
C PHE A 185 3.92 1.77 -1.34
N CYS A 186 3.61 1.30 -2.55
CA CYS A 186 2.65 0.22 -2.76
C CYS A 186 3.07 -1.07 -2.02
N VAL A 187 4.37 -1.40 -2.09
CA VAL A 187 4.90 -2.55 -1.36
C VAL A 187 4.88 -2.31 0.15
N LEU A 188 5.15 -1.09 0.63
CA LEU A 188 5.00 -0.74 2.05
C LEU A 188 3.56 -0.96 2.52
N GLU A 189 2.56 -0.51 1.77
CA GLU A 189 1.14 -0.71 2.09
C GLU A 189 0.77 -2.19 2.15
N PHE A 190 1.35 -3.00 1.27
CA PHE A 190 1.19 -4.45 1.32
C PHE A 190 1.82 -5.06 2.59
N PHE A 191 3.00 -4.60 2.99
CA PHE A 191 3.58 -4.98 4.28
C PHE A 191 2.69 -4.54 5.45
N CYS A 192 2.05 -3.37 5.36
CA CYS A 192 1.13 -2.89 6.39
C CYS A 192 -0.02 -3.88 6.62
N ALA A 193 -0.61 -4.42 5.56
CA ALA A 193 -1.67 -5.42 5.66
C ALA A 193 -1.19 -6.71 6.35
N ASN A 194 0.02 -7.18 6.04
CA ASN A 194 0.56 -8.41 6.64
C ASN A 194 1.08 -8.20 8.09
N LEU A 195 1.70 -7.06 8.37
CA LEU A 195 2.29 -6.73 9.66
C LEU A 195 1.32 -6.06 10.64
N SER A 196 0.04 -5.91 10.29
CA SER A 196 -0.97 -5.39 11.20
C SER A 196 -0.97 -6.15 12.53
N ARG A 197 -1.07 -5.43 13.65
CA ARG A 197 -1.01 -6.03 14.99
C ARG A 197 -2.26 -6.87 15.29
N ARG A 198 -3.43 -6.41 14.87
CA ARG A 198 -4.71 -7.06 15.20
C ARG A 198 -4.87 -8.38 14.47
N SER A 199 -4.78 -8.35 13.15
CA SER A 199 -4.88 -9.52 12.29
C SER A 199 -4.21 -9.22 10.95
N THR A 200 -3.87 -10.25 10.22
CA THR A 200 -3.47 -10.09 8.82
C THR A 200 -4.70 -9.70 8.01
N HIS A 201 -4.64 -8.57 7.31
CA HIS A 201 -5.77 -8.11 6.50
C HIS A 201 -5.87 -8.93 5.22
N PRO A 202 -7.09 -9.30 4.78
CA PRO A 202 -7.28 -9.86 3.46
C PRO A 202 -6.90 -8.85 2.39
N VAL A 203 -6.36 -9.32 1.28
CA VAL A 203 -5.88 -8.48 0.18
C VAL A 203 -6.62 -8.82 -1.10
N LEU A 204 -7.40 -7.89 -1.60
CA LEU A 204 -8.18 -7.99 -2.83
C LEU A 204 -7.39 -7.41 -4.00
N LEU A 205 -7.14 -8.18 -5.03
CA LEU A 205 -6.48 -7.71 -6.25
C LEU A 205 -7.49 -7.45 -7.36
N VAL A 206 -7.51 -6.21 -7.85
CA VAL A 206 -8.32 -5.73 -8.98
C VAL A 206 -7.40 -5.34 -10.12
N ARG A 207 -7.40 -6.12 -11.20
CA ARG A 207 -6.53 -5.91 -12.38
C ARG A 207 -7.26 -5.28 -13.57
N SER A 208 -8.57 -5.42 -13.60
CA SER A 208 -9.38 -5.01 -14.76
C SER A 208 -10.82 -4.79 -14.29
N ASP A 209 -11.60 -4.14 -15.12
CA ASP A 209 -13.05 -4.03 -15.02
C ASP A 209 -13.79 -5.19 -15.74
N LEU A 210 -13.04 -6.11 -16.34
CA LEU A 210 -13.56 -7.25 -17.09
C LEU A 210 -13.32 -8.59 -16.35
N ASP A 211 -12.35 -8.62 -15.46
CA ASP A 211 -11.97 -9.81 -14.70
C ASP A 211 -12.53 -9.73 -13.29
N ALA A 212 -12.96 -10.88 -12.76
CA ALA A 212 -13.32 -10.97 -11.35
C ALA A 212 -12.13 -10.61 -10.47
N PRO A 213 -12.32 -9.80 -9.40
CA PRO A 213 -11.31 -9.61 -8.39
C PRO A 213 -10.94 -10.94 -7.73
N ILE A 214 -9.69 -11.06 -7.30
CA ILE A 214 -9.17 -12.26 -6.64
C ILE A 214 -8.58 -11.92 -5.28
N TRP A 215 -8.71 -12.83 -4.32
CA TRP A 215 -7.95 -12.76 -3.08
C TRP A 215 -6.50 -13.18 -3.34
N ILE A 216 -5.56 -12.43 -2.78
CA ILE A 216 -4.15 -12.82 -2.75
C ILE A 216 -3.69 -12.93 -1.31
N SER A 217 -2.81 -13.90 -1.05
CA SER A 217 -2.27 -14.06 0.30
C SER A 217 -1.44 -12.85 0.70
N PRO A 218 -1.70 -12.24 1.86
CA PRO A 218 -0.87 -11.15 2.38
C PRO A 218 0.59 -11.57 2.56
N GLN A 219 0.85 -12.85 2.75
CA GLN A 219 2.21 -13.41 2.89
C GLN A 219 3.05 -13.25 1.61
N GLU A 220 2.44 -12.98 0.47
CA GLU A 220 3.17 -12.73 -0.79
C GLU A 220 4.11 -11.52 -0.66
N CYS A 221 3.82 -10.54 0.21
CA CYS A 221 4.70 -9.42 0.47
C CYS A 221 6.06 -9.83 1.04
N LEU A 222 6.15 -10.96 1.76
CA LEU A 222 7.37 -11.42 2.42
C LEU A 222 8.50 -11.74 1.43
N LYS A 223 8.16 -12.01 0.17
CA LYS A 223 9.11 -12.22 -0.94
C LYS A 223 9.69 -10.91 -1.48
N LEU A 224 9.10 -9.77 -1.12
CA LEU A 224 9.47 -8.46 -1.64
C LEU A 224 10.46 -7.77 -0.70
N ALA A 225 11.36 -6.96 -1.27
CA ALA A 225 12.23 -6.07 -0.51
C ALA A 225 11.89 -4.63 -0.88
N VAL A 226 11.31 -3.88 0.04
CA VAL A 226 10.85 -2.51 -0.19
C VAL A 226 11.98 -1.61 -0.70
N GLY A 227 13.21 -1.82 -0.19
CA GLY A 227 14.38 -1.04 -0.61
C GLY A 227 14.87 -1.33 -2.03
N GLU A 228 14.40 -2.39 -2.68
CA GLU A 228 14.68 -2.70 -4.09
C GLU A 228 13.63 -2.13 -5.04
N CYS A 229 12.60 -1.53 -4.48
CA CYS A 229 11.53 -0.93 -5.26
C CYS A 229 11.92 0.46 -5.78
N ASN A 230 11.18 0.91 -6.79
CA ASN A 230 11.28 2.24 -7.36
C ASN A 230 10.57 3.27 -6.46
N PHE A 231 11.20 4.42 -6.32
CA PHE A 231 10.62 5.58 -5.62
C PHE A 231 10.62 6.77 -6.58
N THR A 232 9.50 7.43 -6.74
CA THR A 232 9.37 8.59 -7.64
C THR A 232 10.42 9.67 -7.36
N CYS A 233 10.72 9.92 -6.08
CA CYS A 233 11.76 10.87 -5.70
C CYS A 233 13.15 10.50 -6.22
N CYS A 234 13.46 9.19 -6.34
CA CYS A 234 14.73 8.71 -6.90
C CYS A 234 14.70 8.76 -8.43
N GLU A 235 13.56 8.44 -9.05
CA GLU A 235 13.38 8.50 -10.51
C GLU A 235 13.51 9.94 -11.04
N THR A 236 13.12 10.94 -10.24
CA THR A 236 13.25 12.36 -10.55
C THR A 236 14.55 12.98 -9.99
N ASN A 237 15.57 12.18 -9.65
CA ASN A 237 16.82 12.62 -9.04
C ASN A 237 16.65 13.53 -7.82
N HIS A 238 15.57 13.30 -7.06
CA HIS A 238 15.17 14.10 -5.90
C HIS A 238 14.87 15.58 -6.23
N LEU A 239 14.55 15.88 -7.47
CA LEU A 239 14.07 17.20 -7.87
C LEU A 239 12.58 17.34 -7.55
N GLY A 240 12.22 18.43 -6.93
CA GLY A 240 10.82 18.80 -6.70
C GLY A 240 10.11 19.18 -7.99
N HIS A 241 8.78 19.20 -7.96
CA HIS A 241 7.99 19.70 -9.07
C HIS A 241 8.38 21.19 -9.34
N GLY A 242 8.99 21.45 -10.49
CA GLY A 242 9.54 22.76 -10.84
C GLY A 242 11.06 22.82 -10.93
N GLY A 243 11.76 21.74 -10.56
CA GLY A 243 13.21 21.60 -10.78
C GLY A 243 14.12 22.31 -9.78
N ASP A 244 13.59 23.17 -8.90
CA ASP A 244 14.40 24.12 -8.14
C ASP A 244 14.70 23.71 -6.68
N SER A 245 14.11 22.65 -6.17
CA SER A 245 14.32 22.23 -4.78
C SER A 245 14.60 20.72 -4.65
N LYS A 246 15.68 20.37 -3.93
CA LYS A 246 15.97 18.98 -3.58
C LYS A 246 14.93 18.44 -2.59
N MET A 247 14.23 17.40 -2.97
CA MET A 247 13.33 16.66 -2.09
C MET A 247 14.11 15.69 -1.20
N LYS A 248 13.65 15.49 0.04
CA LYS A 248 14.16 14.40 0.88
C LYS A 248 13.79 13.05 0.28
N CYS A 249 14.74 12.12 0.32
CA CYS A 249 14.49 10.77 -0.17
C CYS A 249 13.44 10.06 0.67
N SER A 250 12.36 9.60 0.04
CA SER A 250 11.24 8.88 0.70
C SER A 250 11.66 7.53 1.28
N ARG A 251 12.76 6.92 0.82
CA ARG A 251 13.29 5.65 1.36
C ARG A 251 13.53 5.71 2.86
N LYS A 252 14.04 6.85 3.37
CA LYS A 252 14.31 7.02 4.82
C LYS A 252 13.02 6.97 5.64
N ASN A 253 11.95 7.65 5.18
CA ASN A 253 10.67 7.61 5.86
C ASN A 253 10.06 6.20 5.83
N VAL A 254 10.09 5.57 4.66
CA VAL A 254 9.63 4.18 4.48
C VAL A 254 10.39 3.22 5.42
N LYS A 255 11.72 3.39 5.56
CA LYS A 255 12.51 2.59 6.50
C LYS A 255 12.03 2.75 7.94
N ILE A 256 11.78 3.99 8.37
CA ILE A 256 11.31 4.28 9.73
C ILE A 256 9.94 3.61 9.97
N VAL A 257 8.99 3.80 9.05
CA VAL A 257 7.64 3.23 9.16
C VAL A 257 7.72 1.71 9.21
N LEU A 258 8.40 1.09 8.25
CA LEU A 258 8.51 -0.37 8.17
C LEU A 258 9.24 -0.96 9.39
N SER A 259 10.31 -0.33 9.88
CA SER A 259 11.01 -0.76 11.09
C SER A 259 10.07 -0.79 12.30
N ARG A 260 9.32 0.30 12.52
CA ARG A 260 8.37 0.39 13.63
C ARG A 260 7.30 -0.69 13.56
N MET A 261 6.81 -1.00 12.35
CA MET A 261 5.80 -2.04 12.16
C MET A 261 6.34 -3.43 12.47
N ILE A 262 7.54 -3.75 11.96
CA ILE A 262 8.19 -5.04 12.23
C ILE A 262 8.38 -5.22 13.74
N ASP A 263 8.90 -4.20 14.40
CA ASP A 263 9.14 -4.24 15.85
C ASP A 263 7.82 -4.37 16.64
N ALA A 264 6.78 -3.62 16.24
CA ALA A 264 5.46 -3.70 16.86
C ALA A 264 4.81 -5.09 16.68
N LYS A 265 4.89 -5.66 15.46
CA LYS A 265 4.36 -7.01 15.18
C LYS A 265 5.11 -8.08 15.94
N ALA A 266 6.44 -8.02 15.95
CA ALA A 266 7.25 -8.98 16.69
C ALA A 266 6.93 -8.93 18.19
N ASN A 267 6.86 -7.75 18.79
CA ASN A 267 6.51 -7.58 20.19
C ASN A 267 5.09 -8.10 20.50
N HIS A 268 4.12 -7.81 19.63
CA HIS A 268 2.77 -8.36 19.77
C HIS A 268 2.76 -9.89 19.75
N LEU A 269 3.49 -10.50 18.83
CA LEU A 269 3.60 -11.96 18.73
C LEU A 269 4.25 -12.57 19.99
N PHE A 270 5.26 -11.91 20.56
CA PHE A 270 5.85 -12.36 21.85
C PHE A 270 4.86 -12.24 22.99
N MET A 271 4.11 -11.15 23.10
CA MET A 271 3.06 -11.00 24.12
C MET A 271 1.99 -12.08 23.99
N MET A 272 1.66 -12.48 22.76
CA MET A 272 0.72 -13.58 22.48
C MET A 272 1.34 -14.97 22.62
N LYS A 273 2.55 -15.07 23.19
CA LYS A 273 3.33 -16.32 23.34
C LYS A 273 3.64 -17.05 22.03
N ASN A 274 3.52 -16.36 20.89
CA ASN A 274 3.88 -16.88 19.57
C ASN A 274 5.36 -16.59 19.28
N VAL A 275 6.24 -17.19 20.08
CA VAL A 275 7.69 -16.90 20.08
C VAL A 275 8.33 -17.21 18.72
N VAL A 276 7.95 -18.31 18.08
CA VAL A 276 8.51 -18.71 16.78
C VAL A 276 8.28 -17.64 15.72
N HIS A 277 7.03 -17.22 15.54
CA HIS A 277 6.70 -16.17 14.55
C HIS A 277 7.28 -14.80 14.94
N GLY A 278 7.36 -14.49 16.23
CA GLY A 278 8.01 -13.26 16.72
C GLY A 278 9.51 -13.23 16.35
N ARG A 279 10.22 -14.34 16.56
CA ARG A 279 11.62 -14.50 16.15
C ARG A 279 11.78 -14.36 14.63
N TRP A 280 10.98 -15.08 13.84
CA TRP A 280 11.01 -14.98 12.39
C TRP A 280 10.76 -13.56 11.88
N THR A 281 9.80 -12.85 12.47
CA THR A 281 9.51 -11.46 12.10
C THR A 281 10.72 -10.54 12.33
N ARG A 282 11.46 -10.73 13.44
CA ARG A 282 12.69 -9.98 13.71
C ARG A 282 13.83 -10.35 12.76
N VAL A 283 13.99 -11.62 12.49
CA VAL A 283 15.01 -12.14 11.60
C VAL A 283 14.85 -11.59 10.18
N LEU A 284 13.63 -11.61 9.64
CA LEU A 284 13.34 -11.09 8.31
C LEU A 284 13.47 -9.57 8.19
N ARG A 285 13.58 -8.86 9.32
CA ARG A 285 13.76 -7.40 9.38
C ARG A 285 14.89 -6.92 8.49
N HIS A 286 16.06 -7.57 8.56
CA HIS A 286 17.24 -7.20 7.79
C HIS A 286 16.98 -7.29 6.28
N TRP A 287 16.36 -8.37 5.84
CA TRP A 287 15.97 -8.58 4.46
C TRP A 287 14.99 -7.51 3.96
N TRP A 288 13.94 -7.23 4.71
CA TRP A 288 12.91 -6.28 4.29
C TRP A 288 13.39 -4.84 4.27
N LEU A 289 14.35 -4.47 5.15
CA LEU A 289 14.91 -3.13 5.23
C LEU A 289 16.13 -2.91 4.34
N ARG A 290 16.64 -3.96 3.71
CA ARG A 290 17.83 -3.86 2.88
C ARG A 290 17.67 -2.79 1.81
N ASN A 291 18.78 -2.11 1.48
CA ASN A 291 18.83 -1.06 0.46
C ASN A 291 17.98 0.19 0.71
N LEU A 292 17.22 0.29 1.81
CA LEU A 292 16.46 1.50 2.12
C LEU A 292 17.36 2.69 2.55
N ASP A 293 18.60 2.43 2.94
CA ASP A 293 19.59 3.48 3.25
C ASP A 293 20.28 4.07 2.01
N LYS A 294 20.18 3.38 0.88
CA LYS A 294 20.83 3.83 -0.34
C LYS A 294 20.05 4.96 -0.99
N ASN A 295 20.74 6.02 -1.36
CA ASN A 295 20.17 7.10 -2.17
C ASN A 295 20.32 6.74 -3.66
N GLY A 296 19.25 6.97 -4.44
CA GLY A 296 19.25 6.74 -5.87
C GLY A 296 18.75 5.35 -6.30
N TRP A 297 18.88 5.07 -7.58
CA TRP A 297 18.49 3.80 -8.19
C TRP A 297 19.31 2.65 -7.60
N VAL A 298 18.63 1.66 -7.09
CA VAL A 298 19.22 0.37 -6.77
C VAL A 298 18.68 -0.60 -7.81
N THR A 299 19.55 -1.12 -8.65
CA THR A 299 19.15 -2.14 -9.61
C THR A 299 18.58 -3.35 -8.84
N PRO A 300 17.40 -3.87 -9.22
CA PRO A 300 16.75 -4.98 -8.52
C PRO A 300 17.60 -6.25 -8.42
N PHE A 301 18.67 -6.31 -9.19
CA PHE A 301 19.61 -7.42 -9.31
C PHE A 301 21.08 -6.96 -9.26
N SER A 302 21.41 -5.91 -8.53
CA SER A 302 22.81 -5.81 -8.14
C SER A 302 23.05 -7.01 -7.22
N SER A 303 23.49 -8.11 -7.84
CA SER A 303 23.80 -9.37 -7.23
C SER A 303 24.46 -9.11 -5.89
N SER A 304 23.82 -9.54 -4.82
CA SER A 304 24.53 -9.79 -3.59
C SER A 304 25.67 -10.70 -4.00
N SER A 305 26.90 -10.21 -3.98
CA SER A 305 28.05 -11.09 -4.18
C SER A 305 27.95 -12.20 -3.14
N PRO A 306 28.46 -13.41 -3.41
CA PRO A 306 28.50 -14.50 -2.43
C PRO A 306 29.09 -14.04 -1.08
N GLU A 307 30.06 -13.08 -1.11
CA GLU A 307 30.64 -12.49 0.08
C GLU A 307 29.62 -11.68 0.89
N ARG A 308 28.75 -10.94 0.22
CA ARG A 308 27.72 -10.12 0.86
C ARG A 308 26.58 -10.96 1.45
N LEU A 309 26.21 -12.05 0.79
CA LEU A 309 25.31 -13.06 1.35
C LEU A 309 25.90 -13.70 2.60
N LYS A 310 27.22 -13.92 2.61
CA LYS A 310 27.94 -14.47 3.76
C LYS A 310 27.99 -13.46 4.91
N GLU A 311 28.28 -12.21 4.64
CA GLU A 311 28.31 -11.10 5.62
C GLU A 311 26.91 -10.85 6.21
N ASP A 312 25.87 -10.90 5.36
CA ASP A 312 24.47 -10.83 5.77
C ASP A 312 24.08 -12.03 6.66
N LEU A 313 24.55 -13.22 6.35
CA LEU A 313 24.34 -14.45 7.13
C LEU A 313 25.12 -14.44 8.46
N GLU A 314 26.34 -13.95 8.47
CA GLU A 314 27.15 -13.82 9.69
C GLU A 314 26.56 -12.78 10.65
N THR A 315 26.11 -11.63 10.14
CA THR A 315 25.38 -10.62 10.91
C THR A 315 24.09 -11.20 11.47
N TRP A 316 23.44 -12.08 10.73
CA TRP A 316 22.22 -12.77 11.10
C TRP A 316 22.44 -13.78 12.24
N LEU A 317 23.52 -14.57 12.16
CA LEU A 317 23.89 -15.56 13.18
C LEU A 317 24.39 -14.91 14.49
N ASP A 318 25.09 -13.76 14.40
CA ASP A 318 25.51 -13.01 15.58
C ASP A 318 24.34 -12.31 16.28
N TRP A 319 23.31 -11.95 15.52
CA TRP A 319 22.10 -11.35 16.08
C TRP A 319 21.31 -12.36 16.90
N ASP A 320 21.23 -13.62 16.46
CA ASP A 320 20.53 -14.71 17.16
C ASP A 320 21.23 -15.04 18.51
N LYS A 321 22.54 -14.96 18.56
CA LYS A 321 23.34 -15.14 19.80
C LYS A 321 23.11 -14.02 20.83
N ASN A 322 22.86 -12.81 20.38
CA ASN A 322 22.64 -11.66 21.25
C ASN A 322 21.20 -11.57 21.80
N ILE A 323 20.23 -12.27 21.21
CA ILE A 323 18.84 -12.28 21.66
C ILE A 323 18.66 -13.20 22.88
N ASP A 324 19.39 -14.29 22.96
CA ASP A 324 19.25 -15.25 24.07
C ASP A 324 19.84 -14.75 25.41
N GLY A 325 20.65 -13.68 25.39
CA GLY A 325 21.30 -13.16 26.60
C GLY A 325 20.59 -12.05 27.36
N THR A 326 19.63 -11.35 26.75
CA THR A 326 19.12 -10.10 27.35
C THR A 326 17.62 -10.01 27.63
N PHE A 327 16.83 -10.98 27.20
CA PHE A 327 15.37 -10.88 27.32
C PHE A 327 14.76 -11.71 28.45
N PHE A 328 15.52 -12.62 29.07
CA PHE A 328 15.02 -13.42 30.19
C PHE A 328 15.43 -12.91 31.58
N ASP A 329 16.28 -11.86 31.64
CA ASP A 329 16.86 -11.41 32.91
C ASP A 329 16.22 -10.13 33.49
N ARG A 330 15.13 -9.62 32.90
CA ARG A 330 14.50 -8.38 33.42
C ARG A 330 13.16 -8.52 34.14
N ASP A 331 12.50 -9.65 34.04
CA ASP A 331 11.29 -9.90 34.83
C ASP A 331 11.46 -11.26 35.51
N GLY A 332 12.11 -11.22 36.66
CA GLY A 332 12.11 -12.30 37.62
C GLY A 332 10.67 -12.60 38.06
N VAL A 333 10.06 -13.57 37.40
CA VAL A 333 8.91 -14.29 37.94
C VAL A 333 9.29 -15.77 37.92
N SER A 334 9.66 -16.21 39.11
CA SER A 334 9.72 -17.59 39.56
C SER A 334 8.37 -18.30 39.39
#